data_a170611d8ab84e3f4d6bc5be9d4f4123
#
_entry.id   a170611d8ab84e3f4d6bc5be9d4f4123
#
_cell.length_a   1.000
_cell.length_b   1.000
_cell.length_c   1.000
_cell.angle_alpha   90.00
_cell.angle_beta   90.00
_cell.angle_gamma   90.00
#
_symmetry.space_group_name_H-M   'P 1'
#
loop_
_entity.id
_entity.type
_entity.pdbx_description
1 polymer ?
#
loop_
_entity_poly.entity_id
_entity_poly.type
_entity_poly.pdbx_seq_one_letter_code
_entity_poly.pdbx_strand_id
1 'polypeptide(L)'
;MEKKEMLYEGKAKKVYKTEDENLYIVDYKDDATAFNGKKKGTIAGKGVINNRMSNYLMSLMAKEGIPTHFVEEISDRETVVKKVTIVPLEVIIRNIAAGSFSKRFGVPEGTNLKNATLEYCLKDDALDDPMINDYHITAIGAATKEDLDTIADLTFKVNDFLKNYFAKLNIELVDFKIEFGKTPDGQIILADEISPDTCRLWDATTHAKLDKDRFRRDLGDVEEAYIEVAKRMGLI
;
A
#
# COMPACT_ATOMS: atom_id res chain seq x y z
N MET A 1 19.06 9.67 13.02
CA MET A 1 18.80 8.35 13.63
C MET A 1 19.56 7.30 12.83
N GLU A 2 20.22 6.34 13.49
CA GLU A 2 21.06 5.35 12.81
C GLU A 2 20.39 3.98 12.76
N LYS A 3 20.61 3.25 11.63
CA LYS A 3 20.21 1.85 11.51
C LYS A 3 21.04 0.98 12.45
N LYS A 4 20.36 0.11 13.21
CA LYS A 4 21.00 -0.97 13.98
C LYS A 4 20.78 -2.31 13.30
N GLU A 5 20.47 -3.33 14.05
CA GLU A 5 20.21 -4.69 13.55
C GLU A 5 19.03 -4.70 12.56
N MET A 6 19.22 -5.39 11.44
CA MET A 6 18.13 -5.67 10.50
C MET A 6 17.20 -6.70 11.12
N LEU A 7 15.91 -6.34 11.21
CA LEU A 7 14.86 -7.21 11.75
C LEU A 7 14.26 -8.12 10.68
N TYR A 8 14.09 -7.57 9.50
CA TYR A 8 13.35 -8.24 8.43
C TYR A 8 13.76 -7.69 7.07
N GLU A 9 13.83 -8.57 6.08
CA GLU A 9 13.92 -8.21 4.67
C GLU A 9 12.76 -8.83 3.91
N GLY A 10 11.91 -7.95 3.36
CA GLY A 10 10.79 -8.33 2.51
C GLY A 10 11.08 -8.17 1.02
N LYS A 11 10.04 -8.33 0.23
CA LYS A 11 10.09 -8.22 -1.24
C LYS A 11 10.53 -6.83 -1.72
N ALA A 12 10.09 -5.77 -1.04
CA ALA A 12 10.32 -4.37 -1.45
C ALA A 12 11.05 -3.52 -0.42
N LYS A 13 11.24 -4.00 0.81
CA LYS A 13 11.74 -3.21 1.94
C LYS A 13 12.61 -4.03 2.86
N LYS A 14 13.52 -3.33 3.56
CA LYS A 14 14.24 -3.81 4.74
C LYS A 14 13.83 -3.01 5.95
N VAL A 15 13.71 -3.63 7.10
CA VAL A 15 13.33 -2.99 8.36
C VAL A 15 14.46 -3.15 9.37
N TYR A 16 14.84 -2.05 10.00
CA TYR A 16 15.93 -1.98 10.96
C TYR A 16 15.46 -1.44 12.31
N LYS A 17 16.05 -1.94 13.39
CA LYS A 17 15.97 -1.32 14.70
C LYS A 17 16.66 0.05 14.70
N THR A 18 16.28 0.88 15.66
CA THR A 18 16.92 2.15 15.96
C THR A 18 17.40 2.19 17.42
N GLU A 19 17.86 3.35 17.89
CA GLU A 19 18.17 3.59 19.30
C GLU A 19 16.90 3.68 20.16
N ASP A 20 15.82 4.17 19.58
CA ASP A 20 14.49 4.19 20.19
C ASP A 20 13.78 2.87 19.88
N GLU A 21 13.46 2.10 20.91
CA GLU A 21 12.78 0.82 20.79
C GLU A 21 11.34 0.91 20.26
N ASN A 22 10.77 2.14 20.20
CA ASN A 22 9.46 2.42 19.64
C ASN A 22 9.48 2.82 18.16
N LEU A 23 10.68 2.93 17.56
CA LEU A 23 10.86 3.39 16.20
C LEU A 23 11.68 2.38 15.38
N TYR A 24 11.32 2.27 14.11
CA TYR A 24 12.06 1.49 13.12
C TYR A 24 12.49 2.39 11.95
N ILE A 25 13.51 1.96 11.21
CA ILE A 25 13.84 2.52 9.90
C ILE A 25 13.44 1.51 8.84
N VAL A 26 12.67 1.99 7.86
CA VAL A 26 12.30 1.25 6.65
C VAL A 26 13.16 1.75 5.50
N ASP A 27 13.82 0.84 4.79
CA ASP A 27 14.68 1.10 3.63
C ASP A 27 14.05 0.46 2.40
N TYR A 28 13.70 1.27 1.40
CA TYR A 28 12.98 0.85 0.21
C TYR A 28 13.92 0.37 -0.89
N LYS A 29 13.60 -0.79 -1.46
CA LYS A 29 14.36 -1.47 -2.51
C LYS A 29 13.77 -1.21 -3.90
N ASP A 30 14.61 -1.36 -4.91
CA ASP A 30 14.17 -1.36 -6.32
C ASP A 30 13.67 -2.73 -6.80
N ASP A 31 13.78 -3.76 -5.96
CA ASP A 31 13.27 -5.10 -6.27
C ASP A 31 11.77 -5.06 -6.51
N ALA A 32 11.34 -5.70 -7.58
CA ALA A 32 9.95 -5.85 -7.95
C ALA A 32 9.58 -7.33 -8.04
N THR A 33 8.48 -7.70 -7.42
CA THR A 33 7.92 -9.05 -7.52
C THR A 33 6.44 -8.99 -7.88
N ALA A 34 5.98 -9.98 -8.62
CA ALA A 34 4.56 -10.15 -8.93
C ALA A 34 4.16 -11.63 -8.83
N PHE A 35 2.84 -11.89 -8.73
CA PHE A 35 2.29 -13.25 -8.66
C PHE A 35 2.93 -14.09 -7.55
N ASN A 36 2.94 -13.56 -6.34
CA ASN A 36 3.54 -14.19 -5.16
C ASN A 36 5.00 -14.62 -5.39
N GLY A 37 5.81 -13.69 -5.93
CA GLY A 37 7.24 -13.92 -6.17
C GLY A 37 7.60 -14.79 -7.36
N LYS A 38 6.63 -15.27 -8.14
CA LYS A 38 6.86 -16.06 -9.38
C LYS A 38 7.50 -15.21 -10.48
N LYS A 39 7.23 -13.90 -10.51
CA LYS A 39 7.89 -12.93 -11.39
C LYS A 39 8.76 -12.01 -10.55
N LYS A 40 10.03 -11.89 -10.90
CA LYS A 40 11.02 -11.06 -10.21
C LYS A 40 11.72 -10.16 -11.22
N GLY A 41 12.11 -8.97 -10.78
CA GLY A 41 12.87 -8.00 -11.57
C GLY A 41 13.28 -6.81 -10.71
N THR A 42 13.83 -5.81 -11.37
CA THR A 42 14.20 -4.54 -10.74
C THR A 42 13.55 -3.42 -11.54
N ILE A 43 13.02 -2.41 -10.86
CA ILE A 43 12.51 -1.18 -11.45
C ILE A 43 13.39 -0.05 -10.89
N ALA A 44 14.22 0.53 -11.73
CA ALA A 44 15.20 1.52 -11.30
C ALA A 44 14.51 2.76 -10.70
N GLY A 45 14.96 3.19 -9.51
CA GLY A 45 14.41 4.34 -8.81
C GLY A 45 13.06 4.10 -8.11
N LYS A 46 12.47 2.90 -8.22
CA LYS A 46 11.20 2.56 -7.58
C LYS A 46 11.23 2.81 -6.07
N GLY A 47 12.30 2.42 -5.40
CA GLY A 47 12.42 2.58 -3.95
C GLY A 47 12.35 4.05 -3.52
N VAL A 48 12.99 4.94 -4.27
CA VAL A 48 12.92 6.40 -4.02
C VAL A 48 11.50 6.92 -4.19
N ILE A 49 10.84 6.57 -5.28
CA ILE A 49 9.47 7.03 -5.58
C ILE A 49 8.49 6.50 -4.53
N ASN A 50 8.56 5.21 -4.21
CA ASN A 50 7.69 4.58 -3.22
C ASN A 50 7.86 5.20 -1.83
N ASN A 51 9.12 5.43 -1.41
CA ASN A 51 9.43 6.09 -0.14
C ASN A 51 8.81 7.49 -0.09
N ARG A 52 9.15 8.36 -1.04
CA ARG A 52 8.67 9.75 -1.07
C ARG A 52 7.15 9.86 -1.18
N MET A 53 6.55 9.07 -2.07
CA MET A 53 5.10 9.06 -2.26
C MET A 53 4.37 8.62 -1.00
N SER A 54 4.81 7.52 -0.38
CA SER A 54 4.22 7.00 0.84
C SER A 54 4.33 8.00 1.99
N ASN A 55 5.52 8.58 2.22
CA ASN A 55 5.76 9.58 3.24
C ASN A 55 4.89 10.83 3.07
N TYR A 56 4.84 11.32 1.84
CA TYR A 56 4.05 12.51 1.51
C TYR A 56 2.56 12.29 1.76
N LEU A 57 1.99 11.19 1.23
CA LEU A 57 0.57 10.87 1.42
C LEU A 57 0.23 10.61 2.89
N MET A 58 1.05 9.84 3.62
CA MET A 58 0.83 9.58 5.04
C MET A 58 0.92 10.86 5.87
N SER A 59 1.83 11.78 5.53
CA SER A 59 1.92 13.07 6.23
C SER A 59 0.67 13.94 6.03
N LEU A 60 0.09 13.91 4.82
CA LEU A 60 -1.15 14.63 4.53
C LEU A 60 -2.35 13.99 5.24
N MET A 61 -2.46 12.67 5.19
CA MET A 61 -3.53 11.93 5.88
C MET A 61 -3.50 12.12 7.39
N ALA A 62 -2.31 12.20 8.00
CA ALA A 62 -2.17 12.48 9.42
C ALA A 62 -2.76 13.86 9.80
N LYS A 63 -2.63 14.87 8.92
CA LYS A 63 -3.24 16.19 9.10
C LYS A 63 -4.77 16.16 9.01
N GLU A 64 -5.32 15.20 8.28
CA GLU A 64 -6.77 14.97 8.18
C GLU A 64 -7.30 14.01 9.26
N GLY A 65 -6.46 13.67 10.25
CA GLY A 65 -6.85 12.84 11.40
C GLY A 65 -6.83 11.33 11.14
N ILE A 66 -6.22 10.87 10.05
CA ILE A 66 -5.99 9.44 9.78
C ILE A 66 -4.64 9.07 10.40
N PRO A 67 -4.61 8.25 11.45
CA PRO A 67 -3.35 7.90 12.13
C PRO A 67 -2.48 7.02 11.25
N THR A 68 -1.20 7.36 11.14
CA THR A 68 -0.21 6.63 10.34
C THR A 68 1.03 6.29 11.14
N HIS A 69 1.81 5.33 10.67
CA HIS A 69 3.09 4.97 11.27
C HIS A 69 4.24 5.90 10.87
N PHE A 70 4.06 6.74 9.86
CA PHE A 70 5.09 7.67 9.39
C PHE A 70 5.53 8.65 10.50
N VAL A 71 6.85 8.86 10.62
CA VAL A 71 7.45 9.83 11.54
C VAL A 71 8.21 10.88 10.75
N GLU A 72 9.28 10.47 10.03
CA GLU A 72 10.08 11.40 9.20
C GLU A 72 10.82 10.66 8.08
N GLU A 73 11.05 11.33 6.98
CA GLU A 73 11.94 10.90 5.90
C GLU A 73 13.39 11.29 6.26
N ILE A 74 14.30 10.31 6.28
CA ILE A 74 15.71 10.54 6.62
C ILE A 74 16.64 10.45 5.41
N SER A 75 16.21 9.85 4.33
CA SER A 75 16.88 9.86 3.03
C SER A 75 15.89 9.57 1.91
N ASP A 76 16.34 9.62 0.66
CA ASP A 76 15.51 9.29 -0.51
C ASP A 76 14.84 7.91 -0.42
N ARG A 77 15.43 6.97 0.32
CA ARG A 77 14.98 5.57 0.42
C ARG A 77 14.59 5.17 1.83
N GLU A 78 14.82 6.01 2.82
CA GLU A 78 14.71 5.61 4.21
C GLU A 78 13.77 6.51 4.99
N THR A 79 12.94 5.87 5.77
CA THR A 79 11.91 6.52 6.60
C THR A 79 11.92 5.95 8.00
N VAL A 80 11.82 6.84 8.99
CA VAL A 80 11.52 6.47 10.37
C VAL A 80 10.02 6.26 10.50
N VAL A 81 9.65 5.15 11.07
CA VAL A 81 8.25 4.77 11.32
C VAL A 81 8.06 4.35 12.78
N LYS A 82 6.84 4.51 13.29
CA LYS A 82 6.45 3.94 14.58
C LYS A 82 6.48 2.42 14.51
N LYS A 83 7.00 1.81 15.58
CA LYS A 83 6.91 0.37 15.78
C LYS A 83 5.45 -0.03 15.97
N VAL A 84 5.02 -1.00 15.19
CA VAL A 84 3.69 -1.60 15.30
C VAL A 84 3.77 -3.11 15.16
N THR A 85 2.81 -3.81 15.75
CA THR A 85 2.52 -5.19 15.40
C THR A 85 1.58 -5.19 14.21
N ILE A 86 2.03 -5.67 13.06
CA ILE A 86 1.19 -5.74 11.86
C ILE A 86 0.00 -6.65 12.11
N VAL A 87 -1.19 -6.16 11.81
CA VAL A 87 -2.40 -7.00 11.72
C VAL A 87 -2.21 -7.88 10.48
N PRO A 88 -2.31 -9.22 10.59
CA PRO A 88 -1.94 -10.12 9.49
C PRO A 88 -3.01 -10.15 8.37
N LEU A 89 -3.37 -8.98 7.89
CA LEU A 89 -4.38 -8.77 6.85
C LEU A 89 -3.84 -7.82 5.78
N GLU A 90 -4.04 -8.18 4.53
CA GLU A 90 -4.07 -7.23 3.43
C GLU A 90 -5.49 -6.69 3.30
N VAL A 91 -5.63 -5.37 3.32
CA VAL A 91 -6.91 -4.66 3.24
C VAL A 91 -7.01 -3.98 1.88
N ILE A 92 -8.01 -4.33 1.09
CA ILE A 92 -8.12 -3.89 -0.30
C ILE A 92 -9.43 -3.15 -0.52
N ILE A 93 -9.33 -1.95 -1.09
CA ILE A 93 -10.48 -1.20 -1.62
C ILE A 93 -10.44 -1.21 -3.13
N ARG A 94 -11.62 -1.38 -3.75
CA ARG A 94 -11.77 -1.25 -5.21
C ARG A 94 -12.90 -0.28 -5.54
N ASN A 95 -12.56 0.70 -6.37
CA ASN A 95 -13.49 1.68 -6.93
C ASN A 95 -13.89 1.28 -8.36
N ILE A 96 -12.96 0.67 -9.10
CA ILE A 96 -13.10 0.25 -10.49
C ILE A 96 -12.69 -1.22 -10.56
N ALA A 97 -13.40 -2.00 -11.35
CA ALA A 97 -13.09 -3.41 -11.54
C ALA A 97 -11.75 -3.58 -12.27
N ALA A 98 -10.81 -4.29 -11.66
CA ALA A 98 -9.51 -4.61 -12.25
C ALA A 98 -8.89 -5.87 -11.62
N GLY A 99 -7.87 -6.40 -12.28
CA GLY A 99 -7.03 -7.47 -11.74
C GLY A 99 -7.82 -8.70 -11.27
N SER A 100 -7.60 -9.12 -10.02
CA SER A 100 -8.24 -10.31 -9.45
C SER A 100 -9.75 -10.16 -9.27
N PHE A 101 -10.27 -8.95 -9.07
CA PHE A 101 -11.70 -8.69 -8.97
C PHE A 101 -12.41 -9.04 -10.29
N SER A 102 -11.92 -8.49 -11.40
CA SER A 102 -12.47 -8.78 -12.72
C SER A 102 -12.45 -10.28 -13.04
N LYS A 103 -11.36 -10.95 -12.69
CA LYS A 103 -11.22 -12.40 -12.92
C LYS A 103 -12.18 -13.23 -12.06
N ARG A 104 -12.33 -12.90 -10.77
CA ARG A 104 -13.17 -13.67 -9.84
C ARG A 104 -14.66 -13.52 -10.11
N PHE A 105 -15.07 -12.31 -10.45
CA PHE A 105 -16.51 -12.00 -10.55
C PHE A 105 -17.00 -11.84 -11.99
N GLY A 106 -16.14 -12.02 -12.99
CA GLY A 106 -16.50 -11.88 -14.40
C GLY A 106 -16.91 -10.46 -14.80
N VAL A 107 -16.52 -9.44 -14.02
CA VAL A 107 -16.81 -8.05 -14.31
C VAL A 107 -15.73 -7.51 -15.25
N PRO A 108 -16.09 -6.86 -16.38
CA PRO A 108 -15.10 -6.31 -17.30
C PRO A 108 -14.18 -5.29 -16.62
N GLU A 109 -12.86 -5.37 -16.93
CA GLU A 109 -11.89 -4.38 -16.43
C GLU A 109 -12.28 -2.97 -16.87
N GLY A 110 -12.17 -2.01 -15.97
CA GLY A 110 -12.56 -0.61 -16.21
C GLY A 110 -14.02 -0.30 -15.87
N THR A 111 -14.80 -1.28 -15.43
CA THR A 111 -16.17 -1.03 -14.98
C THR A 111 -16.16 -0.29 -13.66
N ASN A 112 -16.78 0.91 -13.60
CA ASN A 112 -17.01 1.61 -12.36
C ASN A 112 -17.94 0.81 -11.46
N LEU A 113 -17.51 0.53 -10.23
CA LEU A 113 -18.34 -0.19 -9.26
C LEU A 113 -19.40 0.76 -8.70
N LYS A 114 -20.59 0.24 -8.43
CA LYS A 114 -21.68 1.03 -7.82
C LYS A 114 -21.30 1.57 -6.44
N ASN A 115 -20.54 0.78 -5.70
CA ASN A 115 -19.97 1.14 -4.40
C ASN A 115 -18.54 0.65 -4.35
N ALA A 116 -17.67 1.35 -3.60
CA ALA A 116 -16.36 0.81 -3.28
C ALA A 116 -16.51 -0.51 -2.51
N THR A 117 -15.72 -1.53 -2.86
CA THR A 117 -15.71 -2.80 -2.13
C THR A 117 -14.59 -2.80 -1.11
N LEU A 118 -14.81 -3.47 0.02
CA LEU A 118 -13.77 -3.77 1.00
C LEU A 118 -13.52 -5.27 0.98
N GLU A 119 -12.27 -5.67 0.75
CA GLU A 119 -11.84 -7.07 0.73
C GLU A 119 -10.72 -7.25 1.77
N TYR A 120 -10.66 -8.43 2.37
CA TYR A 120 -9.57 -8.86 3.22
C TYR A 120 -8.89 -10.10 2.64
N CYS A 121 -7.56 -10.11 2.67
CA CYS A 121 -6.77 -11.31 2.46
C CYS A 121 -5.93 -11.60 3.72
N LEU A 122 -5.82 -12.87 4.10
CA LEU A 122 -4.87 -13.27 5.13
C LEU A 122 -3.46 -13.07 4.59
N LYS A 123 -2.63 -12.34 5.33
CA LYS A 123 -1.23 -12.09 4.96
C LYS A 123 -0.39 -13.32 5.29
N ASP A 124 -0.35 -14.24 4.35
CA ASP A 124 0.42 -15.49 4.46
C ASP A 124 0.88 -15.94 3.06
N ASP A 125 2.13 -15.63 2.72
CA ASP A 125 2.74 -15.97 1.43
C ASP A 125 2.70 -17.49 1.13
N ALA A 126 2.75 -18.35 2.17
CA ALA A 126 2.70 -19.80 2.00
C ALA A 126 1.31 -20.30 1.57
N LEU A 127 0.27 -19.52 1.89
CA LEU A 127 -1.10 -19.79 1.53
C LEU A 127 -1.58 -18.99 0.30
N ASP A 128 -0.69 -18.26 -0.40
CA ASP A 128 -1.01 -17.37 -1.51
C ASP A 128 -2.00 -16.23 -1.12
N ASP A 129 -1.90 -15.69 0.08
CA ASP A 129 -2.70 -14.58 0.64
C ASP A 129 -4.21 -14.77 0.38
N PRO A 130 -4.85 -15.82 0.93
CA PRO A 130 -6.21 -16.18 0.59
C PRO A 130 -7.21 -15.11 1.03
N MET A 131 -8.20 -14.85 0.18
CA MET A 131 -9.31 -13.98 0.51
C MET A 131 -10.15 -14.58 1.65
N ILE A 132 -10.42 -13.78 2.67
CA ILE A 132 -11.16 -14.18 3.87
C ILE A 132 -12.20 -13.11 4.24
N ASN A 133 -13.14 -13.46 5.10
CA ASN A 133 -14.15 -12.54 5.63
C ASN A 133 -14.02 -12.37 7.15
N ASP A 134 -14.80 -11.46 7.71
CA ASP A 134 -14.78 -11.11 9.14
C ASP A 134 -14.93 -12.34 10.04
N TYR A 135 -15.78 -13.29 9.66
CA TYR A 135 -16.00 -14.53 10.46
C TYR A 135 -14.76 -15.42 10.45
N HIS A 136 -14.07 -15.54 9.31
CA HIS A 136 -12.81 -16.28 9.27
C HIS A 136 -11.74 -15.58 10.10
N ILE A 137 -11.60 -14.25 9.96
CA ILE A 137 -10.59 -13.44 10.65
C ILE A 137 -10.73 -13.57 12.16
N THR A 138 -11.94 -13.42 12.68
CA THR A 138 -12.20 -13.53 14.13
C THR A 138 -12.06 -14.97 14.61
N ALA A 139 -12.50 -15.96 13.85
CA ALA A 139 -12.40 -17.36 14.20
C ALA A 139 -10.96 -17.87 14.34
N ILE A 140 -10.06 -17.39 13.48
CA ILE A 140 -8.61 -17.74 13.57
C ILE A 140 -7.82 -16.81 14.48
N GLY A 141 -8.45 -15.76 15.05
CA GLY A 141 -7.81 -14.83 15.97
C GLY A 141 -6.84 -13.85 15.30
N ALA A 142 -6.96 -13.61 13.98
CA ALA A 142 -6.09 -12.68 13.26
C ALA A 142 -6.36 -11.20 13.63
N ALA A 143 -7.61 -10.85 13.94
CA ALA A 143 -8.02 -9.57 14.47
C ALA A 143 -9.33 -9.71 15.26
N THR A 144 -9.63 -8.77 16.16
CA THR A 144 -10.93 -8.70 16.84
C THR A 144 -11.98 -8.01 15.95
N LYS A 145 -13.25 -8.11 16.33
CA LYS A 145 -14.31 -7.39 15.60
C LYS A 145 -14.14 -5.88 15.70
N GLU A 146 -13.72 -5.37 16.86
CA GLU A 146 -13.44 -3.96 17.09
C GLU A 146 -12.26 -3.46 16.23
N ASP A 147 -11.22 -4.28 16.08
CA ASP A 147 -10.12 -3.99 15.17
C ASP A 147 -10.61 -3.89 13.72
N LEU A 148 -11.46 -4.83 13.28
CA LEU A 148 -12.01 -4.83 11.92
C LEU A 148 -12.92 -3.63 11.64
N ASP A 149 -13.76 -3.23 12.60
CA ASP A 149 -14.61 -2.04 12.47
C ASP A 149 -13.74 -0.78 12.33
N THR A 150 -12.67 -0.67 13.13
CA THR A 150 -11.71 0.44 13.05
C THR A 150 -10.96 0.43 11.71
N ILE A 151 -10.47 -0.73 11.28
CA ILE A 151 -9.77 -0.90 9.99
C ILE A 151 -10.69 -0.50 8.83
N ALA A 152 -11.95 -0.95 8.84
CA ALA A 152 -12.91 -0.61 7.80
C ALA A 152 -13.16 0.90 7.73
N ASP A 153 -13.42 1.55 8.87
CA ASP A 153 -13.65 3.00 8.94
C ASP A 153 -12.44 3.79 8.43
N LEU A 154 -11.25 3.45 8.89
CA LEU A 154 -10.01 4.10 8.43
C LEU A 154 -9.76 3.84 6.93
N THR A 155 -10.04 2.64 6.44
CA THR A 155 -9.83 2.29 5.03
C THR A 155 -10.73 3.11 4.10
N PHE A 156 -12.00 3.32 4.44
CA PHE A 156 -12.89 4.19 3.66
C PHE A 156 -12.45 5.66 3.71
N LYS A 157 -11.98 6.15 4.87
CA LYS A 157 -11.40 7.51 4.98
C LYS A 157 -10.16 7.66 4.09
N VAL A 158 -9.27 6.67 4.09
CA VAL A 158 -8.11 6.62 3.18
C VAL A 158 -8.55 6.63 1.72
N ASN A 159 -9.58 5.85 1.36
CA ASN A 159 -10.11 5.81 0.00
C ASN A 159 -10.63 7.19 -0.45
N ASP A 160 -11.43 7.84 0.36
CA ASP A 160 -11.99 9.16 0.03
C ASP A 160 -10.89 10.21 -0.11
N PHE A 161 -9.91 10.19 0.80
CA PHE A 161 -8.75 11.06 0.72
C PHE A 161 -7.97 10.84 -0.59
N LEU A 162 -7.58 9.60 -0.88
CA LEU A 162 -6.75 9.28 -2.05
C LEU A 162 -7.49 9.54 -3.37
N LYS A 163 -8.78 9.21 -3.47
CA LYS A 163 -9.59 9.53 -4.65
C LYS A 163 -9.60 11.02 -4.94
N ASN A 164 -9.87 11.83 -3.92
CA ASN A 164 -9.90 13.29 -4.04
C ASN A 164 -8.53 13.88 -4.37
N TYR A 165 -7.47 13.31 -3.80
CA TYR A 165 -6.11 13.73 -4.06
C TYR A 165 -5.69 13.43 -5.50
N PHE A 166 -5.82 12.18 -5.95
CA PHE A 166 -5.40 11.77 -7.29
C PHE A 166 -6.25 12.38 -8.42
N ALA A 167 -7.54 12.60 -8.18
CA ALA A 167 -8.40 13.26 -9.16
C ALA A 167 -7.90 14.66 -9.55
N LYS A 168 -7.32 15.42 -8.60
CA LYS A 168 -6.72 16.74 -8.86
C LYS A 168 -5.46 16.66 -9.75
N LEU A 169 -4.85 15.48 -9.85
CA LEU A 169 -3.67 15.20 -10.65
C LEU A 169 -3.98 14.52 -11.99
N ASN A 170 -5.26 14.47 -12.39
CA ASN A 170 -5.74 13.71 -13.53
C ASN A 170 -5.36 12.22 -13.46
N ILE A 171 -5.44 11.65 -12.26
CA ILE A 171 -5.20 10.23 -11.99
C ILE A 171 -6.47 9.61 -11.38
N GLU A 172 -6.86 8.47 -11.92
CA GLU A 172 -7.95 7.64 -11.43
C GLU A 172 -7.41 6.60 -10.44
N LEU A 173 -7.90 6.61 -9.20
CA LEU A 173 -7.60 5.56 -8.22
C LEU A 173 -8.54 4.38 -8.45
N VAL A 174 -8.03 3.34 -9.08
CA VAL A 174 -8.77 2.12 -9.43
C VAL A 174 -9.02 1.27 -8.20
N ASP A 175 -7.95 0.87 -7.55
CA ASP A 175 -7.95 0.12 -6.30
C ASP A 175 -6.61 0.32 -5.57
N PHE A 176 -6.57 -0.13 -4.32
CA PHE A 176 -5.33 -0.17 -3.55
C PHE A 176 -5.38 -1.25 -2.47
N LYS A 177 -4.19 -1.69 -2.05
CA LYS A 177 -3.93 -2.57 -0.92
C LYS A 177 -3.18 -1.78 0.13
N ILE A 178 -3.65 -1.83 1.38
CA ILE A 178 -2.98 -1.24 2.54
C ILE A 178 -2.91 -2.24 3.68
N GLU A 179 -2.05 -1.96 4.63
CA GLU A 179 -1.89 -2.75 5.85
C GLU A 179 -2.02 -1.86 7.07
N PHE A 180 -2.46 -2.44 8.17
CA PHE A 180 -2.58 -1.76 9.44
C PHE A 180 -1.69 -2.42 10.50
N GLY A 181 -1.28 -1.63 11.45
CA GLY A 181 -0.55 -2.13 12.61
C GLY A 181 -1.17 -1.63 13.90
N LYS A 182 -0.97 -2.41 14.94
CA LYS A 182 -1.36 -2.07 16.31
C LYS A 182 -0.15 -1.55 17.07
N THR A 183 -0.24 -0.34 17.59
CA THR A 183 0.77 0.28 18.44
C THR A 183 0.85 -0.43 19.80
N PRO A 184 1.90 -0.24 20.61
CA PRO A 184 2.01 -0.86 21.93
C PRO A 184 0.86 -0.52 22.89
N ASP A 185 0.24 0.65 22.73
CA ASP A 185 -0.94 1.09 23.49
C ASP A 185 -2.28 0.62 22.88
N GLY A 186 -2.24 -0.18 21.82
CA GLY A 186 -3.41 -0.83 21.22
C GLY A 186 -4.11 -0.05 20.11
N GLN A 187 -3.62 1.13 19.72
CA GLN A 187 -4.22 1.90 18.63
C GLN A 187 -3.96 1.24 17.28
N ILE A 188 -4.99 1.13 16.44
CA ILE A 188 -4.86 0.75 15.03
C ILE A 188 -4.44 1.97 14.22
N ILE A 189 -3.36 1.85 13.46
CA ILE A 189 -2.85 2.90 12.59
C ILE A 189 -2.48 2.35 11.21
N LEU A 190 -2.56 3.19 10.19
CA LEU A 190 -2.12 2.85 8.84
C LEU A 190 -0.61 2.63 8.83
N ALA A 191 -0.19 1.51 8.26
CA ALA A 191 1.20 1.09 8.16
C ALA A 191 1.55 0.74 6.71
N ASP A 192 2.66 0.03 6.50
CA ASP A 192 3.21 -0.40 5.22
C ASP A 192 3.50 0.79 4.28
N GLU A 193 2.90 0.86 3.12
CA GLU A 193 3.12 1.91 2.12
C GLU A 193 1.86 2.23 1.32
N ILE A 194 1.86 3.43 0.71
CA ILE A 194 0.95 3.82 -0.36
C ILE A 194 1.79 4.28 -1.54
N SER A 195 1.80 3.50 -2.59
CA SER A 195 2.71 3.69 -3.72
C SER A 195 2.15 3.06 -5.01
N PRO A 196 2.79 3.25 -6.17
CA PRO A 196 2.41 2.54 -7.39
C PRO A 196 2.56 1.01 -7.29
N ASP A 197 3.25 0.49 -6.25
CA ASP A 197 3.29 -0.96 -5.97
C ASP A 197 1.98 -1.48 -5.37
N THR A 198 1.32 -0.66 -4.57
CA THR A 198 0.13 -1.04 -3.79
C THR A 198 -1.17 -0.43 -4.32
N CYS A 199 -1.08 0.58 -5.18
CA CYS A 199 -2.22 1.23 -5.84
C CYS A 199 -2.24 0.91 -7.33
N ARG A 200 -3.45 0.71 -7.90
CA ARG A 200 -3.66 0.85 -9.34
C ARG A 200 -4.07 2.27 -9.64
N LEU A 201 -3.24 2.93 -10.42
CA LEU A 201 -3.37 4.33 -10.82
C LEU A 201 -3.45 4.41 -12.34
N TRP A 202 -4.54 4.94 -12.87
CA TRP A 202 -4.70 5.14 -14.29
C TRP A 202 -4.75 6.62 -14.63
N ASP A 203 -4.19 7.01 -15.75
CA ASP A 203 -4.41 8.35 -16.30
C ASP A 203 -5.91 8.53 -16.58
N ALA A 204 -6.52 9.57 -16.00
CA ALA A 204 -7.97 9.76 -16.06
C ALA A 204 -8.49 10.08 -17.48
N THR A 205 -7.61 10.49 -18.40
CA THR A 205 -7.96 10.81 -19.78
C THR A 205 -7.73 9.65 -20.74
N THR A 206 -6.59 9.00 -20.61
CA THR A 206 -6.13 7.96 -21.57
C THR A 206 -6.33 6.54 -21.05
N HIS A 207 -6.62 6.38 -19.77
CA HIS A 207 -6.66 5.11 -19.03
C HIS A 207 -5.34 4.32 -19.09
N ALA A 208 -4.23 4.99 -19.42
CA ALA A 208 -2.89 4.41 -19.35
C ALA A 208 -2.57 4.03 -17.90
N LYS A 209 -1.98 2.85 -17.72
CA LYS A 209 -1.58 2.35 -16.40
C LYS A 209 -0.31 3.06 -15.95
N LEU A 210 -0.35 3.65 -14.75
CA LEU A 210 0.73 4.41 -14.14
C LEU A 210 1.31 3.70 -12.89
N ASP A 211 1.20 2.39 -12.83
CA ASP A 211 1.46 1.57 -11.66
C ASP A 211 2.15 0.24 -12.02
N LYS A 212 2.32 -0.61 -11.00
CA LYS A 212 2.98 -1.92 -11.11
C LYS A 212 2.32 -2.89 -12.10
N ASP A 213 1.10 -2.64 -12.55
CA ASP A 213 0.48 -3.49 -13.58
C ASP A 213 1.25 -3.47 -14.89
N ARG A 214 2.03 -2.41 -15.18
CA ARG A 214 2.96 -2.43 -16.31
C ARG A 214 4.01 -3.53 -16.18
N PHE A 215 4.59 -3.70 -14.98
CA PHE A 215 5.50 -4.80 -14.69
C PHE A 215 4.79 -6.16 -14.67
N ARG A 216 3.61 -6.25 -14.03
CA ARG A 216 2.84 -7.50 -13.95
C ARG A 216 2.46 -8.05 -15.32
N ARG A 217 2.17 -7.17 -16.28
CA ARG A 217 1.55 -7.49 -17.58
C ARG A 217 2.50 -7.29 -18.77
N ASP A 218 3.79 -7.02 -18.52
CA ASP A 218 4.82 -6.79 -19.54
C ASP A 218 4.45 -5.68 -20.56
N LEU A 219 3.90 -4.56 -20.04
CA LEU A 219 3.45 -3.46 -20.89
C LEU A 219 4.57 -2.49 -21.29
N GLY A 220 5.80 -2.66 -20.79
CA GLY A 220 6.91 -1.72 -20.97
C GLY A 220 6.76 -0.42 -20.17
N ASP A 221 7.74 0.46 -20.28
CA ASP A 221 7.78 1.83 -19.71
C ASP A 221 7.39 1.86 -18.23
N VAL A 222 7.89 0.89 -17.44
CA VAL A 222 7.50 0.74 -16.02
C VAL A 222 8.07 1.87 -15.18
N GLU A 223 9.35 2.19 -15.40
CA GLU A 223 10.06 3.25 -14.69
C GLU A 223 9.43 4.62 -15.01
N GLU A 224 9.13 4.87 -16.29
CA GLU A 224 8.48 6.09 -16.77
C GLU A 224 7.10 6.29 -16.10
N ALA A 225 6.33 5.22 -15.90
CA ALA A 225 5.03 5.30 -15.24
C ALA A 225 5.17 5.74 -13.77
N TYR A 226 6.15 5.21 -13.04
CA TYR A 226 6.42 5.62 -11.65
C TYR A 226 6.90 7.09 -11.59
N ILE A 227 7.80 7.47 -12.51
CA ILE A 227 8.28 8.84 -12.64
C ILE A 227 7.12 9.80 -12.95
N GLU A 228 6.20 9.42 -13.83
CA GLU A 228 5.04 10.24 -14.19
C GLU A 228 4.15 10.52 -12.97
N VAL A 229 3.85 9.50 -12.15
CA VAL A 229 3.09 9.71 -10.91
C VAL A 229 3.84 10.67 -9.97
N ALA A 230 5.14 10.44 -9.76
CA ALA A 230 5.97 11.28 -8.90
C ALA A 230 6.02 12.74 -9.38
N LYS A 231 6.12 12.98 -10.69
CA LYS A 231 6.07 14.32 -11.31
C LYS A 231 4.73 15.00 -11.08
N ARG A 232 3.62 14.31 -11.34
CA ARG A 232 2.27 14.87 -11.09
C ARG A 232 2.04 15.23 -9.63
N MET A 233 2.64 14.48 -8.72
CA MET A 233 2.61 14.76 -7.29
C MET A 233 3.59 15.86 -6.86
N GLY A 234 4.49 16.33 -7.73
CA GLY A 234 5.53 17.32 -7.41
C GLY A 234 6.62 16.79 -6.48
N LEU A 235 6.92 15.49 -6.54
CA LEU A 235 7.92 14.84 -5.68
C LEU A 235 9.31 14.79 -6.33
N ILE A 236 9.38 14.99 -7.64
CA ILE A 236 10.61 15.08 -8.44
C ILE A 236 10.45 16.11 -9.54
#